data_76c0a8595f406880b1f49833333d4af0
#
_entry.id   76c0a8595f406880b1f49833333d4af0
#
_cell.length_a   1.000
_cell.length_b   1.000
_cell.length_c   1.000
_cell.angle_alpha   90.00
_cell.angle_beta   90.00
_cell.angle_gamma   90.00
#
_symmetry.space_group_name_H-M   'P 1'
#
loop_
_entity.id
_entity.type
_entity.pdbx_description
1 polymer ?
#
loop_
_entity_poly.entity_id
_entity_poly.type
_entity_poly.pdbx_seq_one_letter_code
_entity_poly.pdbx_strand_id
1 'polypeptide(L)'
;MRHPDREIADIQEIAQVFERADTIRIGMHGGDYPYVVPVSYGWELVDGRIAVYFHGARRGMKYDLLRADPRVCVEADVLHGYVPNGDSYTSDYESAIGFGEAESLTGAEAVHGMQLLLRHCGAPEDGAEKCILRDITEMTRVVLVQVSGKRRFKRG
;
A
#
# COMPACT_ATOMS: atom_id res chain seq x y z
N MET A 1 -11.22 2.51 -17.14
CA MET A 1 -10.68 1.10 -17.09
C MET A 1 -11.06 0.35 -18.37
N ARG A 2 -10.19 -0.53 -18.91
CA ARG A 2 -10.49 -1.28 -20.15
C ARG A 2 -11.58 -2.36 -19.96
N HIS A 3 -11.72 -2.88 -18.77
CA HIS A 3 -12.71 -3.89 -18.38
C HIS A 3 -13.60 -3.36 -17.25
N PRO A 4 -14.69 -2.66 -17.59
CA PRO A 4 -15.60 -2.09 -16.57
C PRO A 4 -16.27 -3.15 -15.69
N ASP A 5 -16.48 -4.36 -16.24
CA ASP A 5 -17.02 -5.53 -15.54
C ASP A 5 -16.15 -6.03 -14.37
N ARG A 6 -14.91 -5.55 -14.26
CA ARG A 6 -13.95 -5.91 -13.23
C ARG A 6 -13.64 -4.76 -12.27
N GLU A 7 -14.23 -3.60 -12.48
CA GLU A 7 -14.00 -2.42 -11.66
C GLU A 7 -14.59 -2.60 -10.25
N ILE A 8 -13.82 -2.22 -9.24
CA ILE A 8 -14.30 -2.02 -7.89
C ILE A 8 -14.51 -0.51 -7.75
N ALA A 9 -15.77 -0.08 -7.67
CA ALA A 9 -16.12 1.34 -7.61
C ALA A 9 -16.23 1.89 -6.18
N ASP A 10 -16.60 1.04 -5.22
CA ASP A 10 -16.76 1.42 -3.82
C ASP A 10 -15.42 1.49 -3.10
N ILE A 11 -15.14 2.63 -2.46
CA ILE A 11 -13.91 2.86 -1.69
C ILE A 11 -13.76 1.88 -0.52
N GLN A 12 -14.85 1.44 0.10
CA GLN A 12 -14.81 0.44 1.17
C GLN A 12 -14.38 -0.92 0.64
N GLU A 13 -14.84 -1.29 -0.56
CA GLU A 13 -14.42 -2.52 -1.21
C GLU A 13 -12.95 -2.45 -1.69
N ILE A 14 -12.49 -1.29 -2.16
CA ILE A 14 -11.08 -1.07 -2.49
C ILE A 14 -10.22 -1.20 -1.22
N ALA A 15 -10.66 -0.63 -0.09
CA ALA A 15 -9.99 -0.74 1.19
C ALA A 15 -9.81 -2.21 1.64
N GLN A 16 -10.76 -3.09 1.30
CA GLN A 16 -10.63 -4.53 1.58
C GLN A 16 -9.51 -5.22 0.77
N VAL A 17 -9.08 -4.65 -0.36
CA VAL A 17 -7.88 -5.14 -1.06
C VAL A 17 -6.64 -4.85 -0.22
N PHE A 18 -6.55 -3.65 0.36
CA PHE A 18 -5.46 -3.29 1.28
C PHE A 18 -5.52 -4.11 2.59
N GLU A 19 -6.69 -4.51 3.06
CA GLU A 19 -6.79 -5.38 4.24
C GLU A 19 -6.23 -6.78 3.98
N ARG A 20 -6.43 -7.31 2.77
CA ARG A 20 -6.04 -8.68 2.44
C ARG A 20 -4.63 -8.82 1.85
N ALA A 21 -4.07 -7.76 1.28
CA ALA A 21 -2.74 -7.79 0.71
C ALA A 21 -1.67 -7.75 1.80
N ASP A 22 -0.70 -8.65 1.77
CA ASP A 22 0.38 -8.71 2.77
C ASP A 22 1.46 -7.64 2.54
N THR A 23 1.54 -7.11 1.32
CA THR A 23 2.62 -6.23 0.89
C THR A 23 2.09 -5.22 -0.11
N ILE A 24 2.49 -3.96 0.01
CA ILE A 24 2.29 -2.98 -1.05
C ILE A 24 3.60 -2.72 -1.80
N ARG A 25 3.48 -2.26 -3.04
CA ARG A 25 4.62 -1.80 -3.84
C ARG A 25 4.51 -0.30 -4.00
N ILE A 26 5.61 0.38 -3.68
CA ILE A 26 5.73 1.84 -3.83
C ILE A 26 6.54 2.12 -5.08
N GLY A 27 5.90 2.67 -6.10
CA GLY A 27 6.53 3.15 -7.32
C GLY A 27 6.93 4.62 -7.19
N MET A 28 8.18 4.93 -7.50
CA MET A 28 8.80 6.25 -7.35
C MET A 28 9.49 6.67 -8.64
N HIS A 29 9.68 7.99 -8.81
CA HIS A 29 10.57 8.50 -9.86
C HIS A 29 12.02 8.20 -9.50
N GLY A 30 12.68 7.35 -10.27
CA GLY A 30 14.03 6.81 -9.97
C GLY A 30 15.14 7.34 -10.90
N GLY A 31 14.97 8.51 -11.52
CA GLY A 31 15.91 9.03 -12.53
C GLY A 31 15.67 8.38 -13.89
N ASP A 32 16.67 7.67 -14.42
CA ASP A 32 16.57 7.02 -15.75
C ASP A 32 15.55 5.87 -15.79
N TYR A 33 15.29 5.24 -14.65
CA TYR A 33 14.34 4.14 -14.53
C TYR A 33 13.35 4.39 -13.40
N PRO A 34 12.05 3.99 -13.54
CA PRO A 34 11.13 3.90 -12.41
C PRO A 34 11.71 2.97 -11.33
N TYR A 35 11.58 3.37 -10.07
CA TYR A 35 12.02 2.55 -8.94
C TYR A 35 10.80 2.03 -8.17
N VAL A 36 10.76 0.72 -7.93
CA VAL A 36 9.66 0.06 -7.21
C VAL A 36 10.23 -0.73 -6.05
N VAL A 37 9.65 -0.58 -4.86
CA VAL A 37 10.04 -1.31 -3.67
C VAL A 37 8.84 -1.93 -2.98
N PRO A 38 8.87 -3.24 -2.60
CA PRO A 38 7.86 -3.84 -1.74
C PRO A 38 8.11 -3.44 -0.29
N VAL A 39 7.03 -3.17 0.45
CA VAL A 39 7.10 -2.83 1.88
C VAL A 39 5.92 -3.46 2.63
N SER A 40 6.17 -3.86 3.90
CA SER A 40 5.11 -4.09 4.86
C SER A 40 4.47 -2.76 5.24
N TYR A 41 3.19 -2.75 5.56
CA TYR A 41 2.44 -1.52 5.77
C TYR A 41 1.30 -1.68 6.77
N GLY A 42 0.79 -0.55 7.22
CA GLY A 42 -0.52 -0.40 7.83
C GLY A 42 -1.39 0.49 6.94
N TRP A 43 -2.68 0.48 7.19
CA TRP A 43 -3.61 1.32 6.45
C TRP A 43 -4.81 1.72 7.30
N GLU A 44 -5.50 2.78 6.88
CA GLU A 44 -6.79 3.20 7.43
C GLU A 44 -7.56 4.05 6.40
N LEU A 45 -8.83 4.32 6.70
CA LEU A 45 -9.62 5.31 5.98
C LEU A 45 -9.60 6.64 6.74
N VAL A 46 -9.14 7.71 6.09
CA VAL A 46 -9.12 9.07 6.59
C VAL A 46 -9.95 9.94 5.67
N ASP A 47 -11.03 10.50 6.17
CA ASP A 47 -11.95 11.35 5.40
C ASP A 47 -12.40 10.74 4.06
N GLY A 48 -12.69 9.43 4.06
CA GLY A 48 -13.11 8.68 2.89
C GLY A 48 -12.00 8.36 1.89
N ARG A 49 -10.73 8.57 2.25
CA ARG A 49 -9.56 8.22 1.46
C ARG A 49 -8.74 7.14 2.15
N ILE A 50 -8.09 6.30 1.36
CA ILE A 50 -7.17 5.31 1.89
C ILE A 50 -5.84 6.00 2.19
N ALA A 51 -5.37 5.85 3.42
CA ALA A 51 -4.03 6.20 3.85
C ALA A 51 -3.23 4.93 4.10
N VAL A 52 -2.02 4.84 3.56
CA VAL A 52 -1.08 3.75 3.82
C VAL A 52 0.13 4.27 4.58
N TYR A 53 0.65 3.44 5.47
CA TYR A 53 1.77 3.75 6.36
C TYR A 53 2.85 2.68 6.20
N PHE A 54 4.07 3.10 5.97
CA PHE A 54 5.22 2.20 5.90
C PHE A 54 6.45 2.81 6.57
N HIS A 55 7.39 1.99 6.97
CA HIS A 55 8.60 2.48 7.61
C HIS A 55 9.86 1.97 6.91
N GLY A 56 10.99 2.53 7.31
CA GLY A 56 12.30 2.07 6.89
C GLY A 56 13.42 2.84 7.57
N ALA A 57 14.65 2.45 7.30
CA ALA A 57 15.82 3.22 7.76
C ALA A 57 15.85 4.58 7.04
N ARG A 58 16.22 5.64 7.77
CA ARG A 58 16.30 7.02 7.24
C ARG A 58 17.27 7.22 6.07
N ARG A 59 18.04 6.20 5.70
CA ARG A 59 19.05 6.22 4.65
C ARG A 59 18.71 5.18 3.58
N GLY A 60 19.12 5.46 2.35
CA GLY A 60 18.98 4.57 1.22
C GLY A 60 18.11 5.13 0.11
N MET A 61 18.21 4.50 -1.04
CA MET A 61 17.65 4.98 -2.32
C MET A 61 16.16 5.35 -2.22
N LYS A 62 15.34 4.54 -1.52
CA LYS A 62 13.92 4.85 -1.32
C LYS A 62 13.72 6.25 -0.75
N TYR A 63 14.36 6.59 0.37
CA TYR A 63 14.16 7.90 1.02
C TYR A 63 14.86 9.05 0.30
N ASP A 64 15.96 8.78 -0.41
CA ASP A 64 16.60 9.78 -1.25
C ASP A 64 15.67 10.19 -2.40
N LEU A 65 14.99 9.22 -3.03
CA LEU A 65 14.00 9.46 -4.09
C LEU A 65 12.75 10.16 -3.56
N LEU A 66 12.20 9.73 -2.41
CA LEU A 66 11.02 10.36 -1.81
C LEU A 66 11.26 11.82 -1.38
N ARG A 67 12.48 12.16 -0.97
CA ARG A 67 12.86 13.55 -0.67
C ARG A 67 13.01 14.39 -1.93
N ALA A 68 13.47 13.79 -3.02
CA ALA A 68 13.61 14.47 -4.30
C ALA A 68 12.25 14.71 -4.98
N ASP A 69 11.36 13.72 -4.94
CA ASP A 69 9.99 13.79 -5.46
C ASP A 69 9.07 12.89 -4.62
N PRO A 70 8.17 13.49 -3.81
CA PRO A 70 7.30 12.72 -2.92
C PRO A 70 6.14 12.02 -3.64
N ARG A 71 5.90 12.28 -4.93
CA ARG A 71 4.80 11.68 -5.69
C ARG A 71 5.06 10.20 -5.92
N VAL A 72 4.10 9.38 -5.54
CA VAL A 72 4.22 7.93 -5.61
C VAL A 72 2.99 7.27 -6.22
N CYS A 73 3.21 6.10 -6.78
CA CYS A 73 2.18 5.13 -7.10
C CYS A 73 2.24 4.02 -6.04
N VAL A 74 1.09 3.73 -5.42
CA VAL A 74 0.94 2.63 -4.47
C VAL A 74 0.11 1.54 -5.14
N GLU A 75 0.60 0.32 -5.10
CA GLU A 75 -0.07 -0.86 -5.62
C GLU A 75 -0.21 -1.92 -4.53
N ALA A 76 -1.39 -2.55 -4.46
CA ALA A 76 -1.69 -3.70 -3.63
C ALA A 76 -2.41 -4.75 -4.46
N ASP A 77 -2.05 -6.03 -4.32
CA ASP A 77 -2.71 -7.12 -5.01
C ASP A 77 -2.83 -8.40 -4.18
N VAL A 78 -3.84 -9.19 -4.50
CA VAL A 78 -4.02 -10.54 -3.97
C VAL A 78 -4.32 -11.48 -5.13
N LEU A 79 -3.47 -12.49 -5.32
CA LEU A 79 -3.73 -13.59 -6.22
C LEU A 79 -4.45 -14.70 -5.47
N HIS A 80 -5.71 -14.98 -5.82
CA HIS A 80 -6.49 -16.06 -5.21
C HIS A 80 -6.23 -17.42 -5.87
N GLY A 81 -5.75 -17.43 -7.11
CA GLY A 81 -5.36 -18.65 -7.81
C GLY A 81 -5.60 -18.61 -9.31
N TYR A 82 -5.25 -19.71 -9.96
CA TYR A 82 -5.53 -19.94 -11.38
C TYR A 82 -6.72 -20.87 -11.51
N VAL A 83 -7.67 -20.52 -12.35
CA VAL A 83 -8.92 -21.28 -12.56
C VAL A 83 -9.10 -21.61 -14.04
N PRO A 84 -9.72 -22.77 -14.36
CA PRO A 84 -10.04 -23.12 -15.73
C PRO A 84 -10.97 -22.09 -16.39
N ASN A 85 -10.74 -21.78 -17.66
CA ASN A 85 -11.53 -20.85 -18.48
C ASN A 85 -11.65 -21.40 -19.91
N GLY A 86 -12.64 -22.29 -20.14
CA GLY A 86 -12.72 -23.07 -21.37
C GLY A 86 -11.49 -23.98 -21.49
N ASP A 87 -10.84 -23.93 -22.66
CA ASP A 87 -9.61 -24.69 -22.94
C ASP A 87 -8.33 -24.01 -22.42
N SER A 88 -8.45 -22.94 -21.61
CA SER A 88 -7.34 -22.16 -21.06
C SER A 88 -7.47 -21.97 -19.57
N TYR A 89 -6.53 -21.24 -18.99
CA TYR A 89 -6.54 -20.82 -17.59
C TYR A 89 -6.57 -19.30 -17.47
N THR A 90 -7.10 -18.83 -16.34
CA THR A 90 -7.10 -17.42 -15.99
C THR A 90 -6.89 -17.28 -14.48
N SER A 91 -6.51 -16.09 -14.02
CA SER A 91 -6.32 -15.82 -12.60
C SER A 91 -7.57 -15.22 -11.96
N ASP A 92 -7.91 -15.69 -10.77
CA ASP A 92 -8.77 -14.97 -9.84
C ASP A 92 -7.89 -14.09 -8.97
N TYR A 93 -8.19 -12.79 -8.97
CA TYR A 93 -7.36 -11.79 -8.29
C TYR A 93 -8.18 -10.55 -7.93
N GLU A 94 -7.61 -9.77 -7.05
CA GLU A 94 -8.01 -8.39 -6.83
C GLU A 94 -6.75 -7.52 -6.70
N SER A 95 -6.86 -6.25 -7.10
CA SER A 95 -5.77 -5.29 -7.02
C SER A 95 -6.31 -3.87 -6.86
N ALA A 96 -5.49 -3.02 -6.27
CA ALA A 96 -5.73 -1.59 -6.15
C ALA A 96 -4.48 -0.82 -6.54
N ILE A 97 -4.66 0.28 -7.28
CA ILE A 97 -3.60 1.20 -7.64
C ILE A 97 -4.06 2.61 -7.25
N GLY A 98 -3.22 3.30 -6.50
CA GLY A 98 -3.50 4.67 -6.08
C GLY A 98 -2.30 5.58 -6.21
N PHE A 99 -2.56 6.89 -6.21
CA PHE A 99 -1.55 7.93 -6.32
C PHE A 99 -1.66 8.89 -5.14
N GLY A 100 -0.53 9.35 -4.65
CA GLY A 100 -0.44 10.29 -3.55
C GLY A 100 0.96 10.83 -3.38
N GLU A 101 1.17 11.57 -2.31
CA GLU A 101 2.49 12.10 -1.94
C GLU A 101 2.93 11.48 -0.61
N ALA A 102 4.20 11.09 -0.55
CA ALA A 102 4.82 10.54 0.65
C ALA A 102 5.14 11.67 1.64
N GLU A 103 4.68 11.51 2.87
CA GLU A 103 4.89 12.45 3.96
C GLU A 103 5.63 11.75 5.10
N SER A 104 6.73 12.35 5.56
CA SER A 104 7.46 11.87 6.72
C SER A 104 6.73 12.27 8.01
N LEU A 105 6.47 11.31 8.88
CA LEU A 105 5.75 11.51 10.14
C LEU A 105 6.69 11.53 11.34
N THR A 106 6.31 12.29 12.36
CA THR A 106 7.02 12.37 13.64
C THR A 106 6.06 12.31 14.82
N GLY A 107 6.58 12.09 16.02
CA GLY A 107 5.80 12.13 17.26
C GLY A 107 4.62 11.15 17.26
N ALA A 108 3.46 11.61 17.72
CA ALA A 108 2.27 10.78 17.88
C ALA A 108 1.75 10.19 16.55
N GLU A 109 1.86 10.93 15.44
CA GLU A 109 1.42 10.43 14.12
C GLU A 109 2.31 9.28 13.64
N ALA A 110 3.62 9.33 13.90
CA ALA A 110 4.53 8.24 13.57
C ALA A 110 4.24 6.98 14.42
N VAL A 111 3.93 7.16 15.71
CA VAL A 111 3.53 6.06 16.60
C VAL A 111 2.22 5.42 16.10
N HIS A 112 1.22 6.24 15.76
CA HIS A 112 -0.05 5.77 15.20
C HIS A 112 0.18 4.95 13.91
N GLY A 113 0.96 5.47 12.96
CA GLY A 113 1.29 4.75 11.73
C GLY A 113 1.99 3.41 11.99
N MET A 114 2.88 3.37 12.99
CA MET A 114 3.54 2.13 13.39
C MET A 114 2.57 1.13 14.04
N GLN A 115 1.60 1.59 14.83
CA GLN A 115 0.56 0.73 15.39
C GLN A 115 -0.28 0.08 14.29
N LEU A 116 -0.71 0.86 13.30
CA LEU A 116 -1.44 0.33 12.14
C LEU A 116 -0.63 -0.72 11.38
N LEU A 117 0.66 -0.47 11.17
CA LEU A 117 1.57 -1.40 10.50
C LEU A 117 1.73 -2.70 11.30
N LEU A 118 1.98 -2.61 12.60
CA LEU A 118 2.12 -3.79 13.46
C LEU A 118 0.83 -4.62 13.48
N ARG A 119 -0.33 -3.95 13.60
CA ARG A 119 -1.65 -4.59 13.54
C ARG A 119 -1.84 -5.35 12.24
N HIS A 120 -1.58 -4.72 11.11
CA HIS A 120 -1.74 -5.33 9.79
C HIS A 120 -0.79 -6.53 9.59
N CYS A 121 0.42 -6.46 10.13
CA CYS A 121 1.39 -7.57 10.10
C CYS A 121 1.13 -8.66 11.16
N GLY A 122 0.07 -8.54 11.97
CA GLY A 122 -0.24 -9.50 13.04
C GLY A 122 0.72 -9.46 14.23
N ALA A 123 1.42 -8.32 14.43
CA ALA A 123 2.34 -8.11 15.53
C ALA A 123 1.70 -7.26 16.65
N PRO A 124 2.17 -7.39 17.91
CA PRO A 124 1.67 -6.57 19.02
C PRO A 124 1.94 -5.07 18.82
N GLU A 125 0.93 -4.24 19.02
CA GLU A 125 0.99 -2.78 18.81
C GLU A 125 1.73 -2.03 19.92
N ASP A 126 1.89 -2.61 21.10
CA ASP A 126 2.57 -2.03 22.26
C ASP A 126 4.07 -1.75 22.02
N GLY A 127 4.65 -2.36 20.99
CA GLY A 127 6.01 -2.09 20.53
C GLY A 127 6.19 -0.84 19.67
N ALA A 128 5.11 -0.20 19.22
CA ALA A 128 5.16 0.88 18.23
C ALA A 128 6.03 2.08 18.66
N GLU A 129 5.84 2.55 19.89
CA GLU A 129 6.62 3.67 20.42
C GLU A 129 8.12 3.37 20.45
N LYS A 130 8.50 2.18 20.89
CA LYS A 130 9.91 1.74 20.93
C LYS A 130 10.53 1.66 19.53
N CYS A 131 9.74 1.28 18.51
CA CYS A 131 10.20 1.23 17.12
C CYS A 131 10.49 2.64 16.59
N ILE A 132 9.63 3.61 16.92
CA ILE A 132 9.75 5.00 16.42
C ILE A 132 10.84 5.77 17.19
N LEU A 133 11.01 5.54 18.47
CA LEU A 133 12.06 6.19 19.28
C LEU A 133 13.49 5.82 18.85
N ARG A 134 13.66 4.74 18.07
CA ARG A 134 14.95 4.47 17.41
C ARG A 134 15.17 5.53 16.33
N ASP A 135 16.15 6.40 16.53
CA ASP A 135 16.50 7.51 15.64
C ASP A 135 16.93 7.10 14.21
N ILE A 136 16.89 5.82 13.92
CA ILE A 136 17.20 5.22 12.60
C ILE A 136 15.96 4.92 11.76
N THR A 137 14.75 5.05 12.34
CA THR A 137 13.48 4.68 11.70
C THR A 137 12.75 5.94 11.21
N GLU A 138 12.31 5.92 9.97
CA GLU A 138 11.43 6.93 9.37
C GLU A 138 10.07 6.29 9.07
N MET A 139 9.00 6.88 9.59
CA MET A 139 7.62 6.51 9.28
C MET A 139 7.10 7.42 8.20
N THR A 140 6.48 6.83 7.18
CA THR A 140 5.93 7.54 6.03
C THR A 140 4.45 7.25 5.87
N ARG A 141 3.65 8.28 5.61
CA ARG A 141 2.25 8.20 5.23
C ARG A 141 2.08 8.56 3.75
N VAL A 142 1.16 7.90 3.06
CA VAL A 142 0.65 8.31 1.75
C VAL A 142 -0.86 8.29 1.79
N VAL A 143 -1.50 9.45 1.68
CA VAL A 143 -2.95 9.55 1.47
C VAL A 143 -3.23 9.47 -0.02
N LEU A 144 -4.00 8.48 -0.45
CA LEU A 144 -4.31 8.26 -1.86
C LEU A 144 -5.36 9.27 -2.32
N VAL A 145 -4.97 10.23 -3.15
CA VAL A 145 -5.85 11.26 -3.71
C VAL A 145 -6.66 10.73 -4.90
N GLN A 146 -6.17 9.68 -5.53
CA GLN A 146 -6.85 8.93 -6.59
C GLN A 146 -6.56 7.45 -6.38
N VAL A 147 -7.58 6.60 -6.45
CA VAL A 147 -7.44 5.15 -6.35
C VAL A 147 -8.40 4.45 -7.29
N SER A 148 -7.98 3.33 -7.83
CA SER A 148 -8.81 2.44 -8.64
C SER A 148 -8.64 0.99 -8.17
N GLY A 149 -9.73 0.26 -8.09
CA GLY A 149 -9.75 -1.14 -7.76
C GLY A 149 -10.15 -2.01 -8.94
N LYS A 150 -9.64 -3.22 -8.97
CA LYS A 150 -9.97 -4.21 -10.00
C LYS A 150 -10.01 -5.60 -9.38
N ARG A 151 -11.05 -6.37 -9.73
CA ARG A 151 -11.14 -7.77 -9.30
C ARG A 151 -11.68 -8.65 -10.42
N ARG A 152 -11.28 -9.89 -10.40
CA ARG A 152 -11.85 -10.95 -11.17
C ARG A 152 -11.95 -12.20 -10.30
N PHE A 153 -13.17 -12.67 -10.11
CA PHE A 153 -13.45 -13.98 -9.53
C PHE A 153 -14.24 -14.79 -10.54
N LYS A 154 -13.96 -16.07 -10.62
CA LYS A 154 -14.85 -17.00 -11.33
C LYS A 154 -16.17 -17.01 -10.55
N ARG A 155 -17.24 -16.49 -11.17
CA ARG A 155 -18.58 -16.73 -10.65
C ARG A 155 -18.85 -18.22 -10.85
N GLY A 156 -19.06 -18.93 -9.75
CA GLY A 156 -19.49 -20.31 -9.77
C GLY A 156 -20.83 -20.50 -10.44
#